data_f23b0987ee78d79439b17342d9fb3d70
#
_entry.id   f23b0987ee78d79439b17342d9fb3d70
#
_cell.length_a   1.000
_cell.length_b   1.000
_cell.length_c   1.000
_cell.angle_alpha   90.00
_cell.angle_beta   90.00
_cell.angle_gamma   90.00
#
_symmetry.space_group_name_H-M   'P 1'
#
loop_
_entity.id
_entity.type
_entity.pdbx_description
1 polymer ?
#
loop_
_entity_poly.entity_id
_entity_poly.type
_entity_poly.pdbx_seq_one_letter_code
_entity_poly.pdbx_strand_id
1 'polypeptide(L)'
;MPPGPGKVAEWSNAPDSKSGVPVSGTVGSNPTLPARIATKTGLSGPVFFFVRTTAAAPCPTAPGECVYPDQSEAGTDPMIEFGHLTHVGLRRQLNEDTYYGDGELGLWLVADGMGGHACGEVASALARETIVREIRSGTPLAQAIRIADEEIIRVSRRRNDALPMGTTVVAARVQGQRYEVAWVGDSRAYLWRDGALAQLSQDHSYVQALVDQGALTAEQARTHPHRNVVTQALGVTDPAHLNVSMTAGELRPGMQLLLCSDGLTEEVDDGRIADTLGGQDCSAQECVDTLVAAALDGGGSDNVTAVLVRCQ
;
A
#
# COMPACT_ATOMS: atom_id res chain seq x y z
N MET A 1 4.73 -16.42 -30.63
CA MET A 1 5.85 -15.74 -29.95
C MET A 1 5.29 -15.12 -28.70
N PRO A 2 5.74 -15.44 -27.51
CA PRO A 2 5.29 -14.76 -26.29
C PRO A 2 5.89 -13.34 -26.27
N PRO A 3 5.17 -12.33 -25.73
CA PRO A 3 5.73 -11.00 -25.56
C PRO A 3 6.85 -11.04 -24.52
N GLY A 4 7.93 -10.31 -24.79
CA GLY A 4 9.06 -10.18 -23.91
C GLY A 4 8.70 -9.45 -22.61
N PRO A 5 9.53 -9.57 -21.54
CA PRO A 5 9.27 -8.97 -20.24
C PRO A 5 9.24 -7.45 -20.34
N GLY A 6 8.19 -6.85 -19.78
CA GLY A 6 8.01 -5.42 -19.69
C GLY A 6 9.20 -4.77 -18.97
N LYS A 7 9.61 -3.61 -19.44
CA LYS A 7 10.68 -2.84 -18.82
C LYS A 7 10.24 -2.40 -17.41
N VAL A 8 10.92 -2.92 -16.41
CA VAL A 8 10.83 -2.45 -15.03
C VAL A 8 11.45 -1.04 -15.00
N ALA A 9 10.69 -0.04 -14.57
CA ALA A 9 11.23 1.28 -14.32
C ALA A 9 11.97 1.23 -12.97
N GLU A 10 13.30 1.21 -13.00
CA GLU A 10 14.13 1.35 -11.81
C GLU A 10 14.15 2.82 -11.38
N TRP A 11 13.46 3.12 -10.31
CA TRP A 11 13.56 4.40 -9.63
C TRP A 11 14.48 4.23 -8.43
N SER A 12 15.78 4.45 -8.63
CA SER A 12 16.74 4.52 -7.54
C SER A 12 16.87 5.97 -7.09
N ASN A 13 16.58 6.24 -5.84
CA ASN A 13 16.99 7.47 -5.15
C ASN A 13 18.52 7.44 -4.98
N ALA A 14 19.28 8.00 -5.92
CA ALA A 14 20.71 8.16 -5.77
C ALA A 14 21.02 9.56 -5.22
N PRO A 15 21.88 9.68 -4.19
CA PRO A 15 22.35 10.97 -3.73
C PRO A 15 23.33 11.58 -4.76
N ASP A 16 23.17 12.87 -5.05
CA ASP A 16 24.10 13.66 -5.84
C ASP A 16 25.53 13.61 -5.25
N SER A 17 26.45 12.95 -5.93
CA SER A 17 27.88 13.12 -5.71
C SER A 17 28.51 13.81 -6.93
N LYS A 18 28.81 15.08 -6.76
CA LYS A 18 29.73 15.80 -7.65
C LYS A 18 31.14 15.26 -7.45
N SER A 19 31.78 14.79 -8.50
CA SER A 19 33.13 15.15 -8.92
C SER A 19 33.60 14.23 -10.02
N GLY A 20 34.08 14.84 -11.09
CA GLY A 20 34.51 14.18 -12.31
C GLY A 20 35.88 13.56 -12.21
N VAL A 21 36.22 12.76 -13.20
CA VAL A 21 37.36 12.74 -14.13
C VAL A 21 37.22 11.44 -14.95
N PRO A 22 37.54 11.43 -16.27
CA PRO A 22 37.31 10.28 -17.13
C PRO A 22 38.53 9.37 -17.18
N VAL A 23 38.34 8.05 -17.22
CA VAL A 23 39.35 7.10 -17.65
C VAL A 23 38.75 6.12 -18.65
N SER A 24 39.33 6.11 -19.81
CA SER A 24 39.15 5.20 -20.93
C SER A 24 39.63 3.77 -20.61
N GLY A 25 39.01 2.76 -21.18
CA GLY A 25 39.64 1.45 -21.23
C GLY A 25 38.73 0.25 -21.48
N THR A 26 38.60 -0.10 -22.75
CA THR A 26 38.68 -1.45 -23.40
C THR A 26 37.77 -2.60 -22.98
N VAL A 27 36.97 -2.96 -23.93
CA VAL A 27 36.51 -4.28 -24.47
C VAL A 27 37.08 -5.55 -23.82
N GLY A 28 36.19 -6.45 -23.44
CA GLY A 28 36.53 -7.83 -23.12
C GLY A 28 35.31 -8.75 -23.23
N SER A 29 35.37 -9.61 -24.22
CA SER A 29 34.44 -10.59 -24.79
C SER A 29 33.89 -11.64 -23.83
N ASN A 30 32.66 -12.04 -24.16
CA ASN A 30 31.86 -13.20 -23.77
C ASN A 30 32.58 -14.55 -23.92
N PRO A 31 32.23 -15.57 -23.15
CA PRO A 31 31.90 -16.85 -23.79
C PRO A 31 30.61 -17.52 -23.28
N THR A 32 29.95 -18.08 -24.24
CA THR A 32 28.84 -19.02 -24.35
C THR A 32 29.02 -20.35 -23.58
N LEU A 33 27.98 -20.81 -22.86
CA LEU A 33 27.21 -22.04 -22.75
C LEU A 33 27.73 -23.40 -23.18
N PRO A 34 27.10 -24.55 -22.89
CA PRO A 34 25.71 -24.85 -22.58
C PRO A 34 25.45 -25.87 -21.45
N ALA A 35 24.26 -25.87 -20.85
CA ALA A 35 23.75 -26.88 -19.94
C ALA A 35 22.80 -27.84 -20.68
N ARG A 36 22.96 -29.15 -20.46
CA ARG A 36 22.00 -30.20 -20.85
C ARG A 36 21.20 -30.63 -19.65
N ILE A 37 19.90 -30.72 -19.87
CA ILE A 37 18.85 -31.19 -18.97
C ILE A 37 18.91 -32.72 -18.88
N ALA A 38 18.77 -33.26 -17.67
CA ALA A 38 18.38 -34.65 -17.42
C ALA A 38 17.10 -34.66 -16.58
N THR A 39 16.04 -35.15 -17.17
CA THR A 39 14.76 -35.47 -16.58
C THR A 39 14.87 -36.63 -15.58
N LYS A 40 14.27 -36.51 -14.39
CA LYS A 40 13.78 -37.65 -13.62
C LYS A 40 12.42 -37.33 -13.00
N THR A 41 11.50 -38.18 -13.39
CA THR A 41 10.12 -38.32 -12.95
C THR A 41 9.99 -38.57 -11.45
N GLY A 42 9.04 -37.90 -10.80
CA GLY A 42 8.60 -38.19 -9.43
C GLY A 42 7.40 -37.33 -9.08
N LEU A 43 6.23 -37.91 -9.18
CA LEU A 43 4.92 -37.35 -8.82
C LEU A 43 4.86 -36.99 -7.35
N SER A 44 4.53 -35.72 -7.03
CA SER A 44 3.81 -35.31 -5.81
C SER A 44 3.17 -33.97 -6.10
N GLY A 45 1.88 -33.96 -6.36
CA GLY A 45 1.09 -32.77 -6.58
C GLY A 45 0.77 -32.06 -5.27
N PRO A 46 0.42 -30.75 -5.32
CA PRO A 46 0.04 -29.98 -4.14
C PRO A 46 -1.30 -30.48 -3.61
N VAL A 47 -1.35 -30.71 -2.32
CA VAL A 47 -2.57 -31.09 -1.60
C VAL A 47 -3.41 -29.82 -1.43
N PHE A 48 -4.44 -29.66 -2.24
CA PHE A 48 -5.48 -28.68 -2.03
C PHE A 48 -6.42 -29.14 -0.91
N PHE A 49 -6.46 -28.46 0.22
CA PHE A 49 -7.53 -28.61 1.19
C PHE A 49 -8.81 -27.97 0.63
N PHE A 50 -9.67 -28.79 0.04
CA PHE A 50 -11.05 -28.43 -0.24
C PHE A 50 -11.82 -28.46 1.08
N VAL A 51 -12.22 -27.28 1.57
CA VAL A 51 -13.30 -27.19 2.56
C VAL A 51 -14.59 -27.57 1.85
N ARG A 52 -15.13 -28.75 2.15
CA ARG A 52 -16.45 -29.18 1.69
C ARG A 52 -17.51 -28.27 2.33
N THR A 53 -18.10 -27.40 1.53
CA THR A 53 -19.41 -26.84 1.85
C THR A 53 -20.45 -27.94 1.69
N THR A 54 -21.06 -28.33 2.77
CA THR A 54 -22.21 -29.26 2.77
C THR A 54 -23.37 -28.61 2.04
N ALA A 55 -23.82 -29.21 0.96
CA ALA A 55 -25.01 -28.83 0.23
C ALA A 55 -26.23 -28.93 1.16
N ALA A 56 -26.99 -27.85 1.25
CA ALA A 56 -28.28 -27.81 1.91
C ALA A 56 -29.28 -28.64 1.09
N ALA A 57 -30.03 -29.48 1.79
CA ALA A 57 -31.11 -30.27 1.24
C ALA A 57 -32.27 -29.37 0.75
N PRO A 58 -33.05 -29.77 -0.28
CA PRO A 58 -34.17 -28.97 -0.77
C PRO A 58 -35.34 -28.93 0.26
N CYS A 59 -35.79 -27.71 0.51
CA CYS A 59 -36.95 -27.46 1.35
C CYS A 59 -38.24 -27.80 0.61
N PRO A 60 -39.23 -28.52 1.22
CA PRO A 60 -40.52 -28.77 0.61
C PRO A 60 -41.40 -27.53 0.64
N THR A 61 -42.08 -27.30 -0.47
CA THR A 61 -43.02 -26.21 -0.73
C THR A 61 -44.24 -26.22 0.19
N ALA A 62 -44.47 -25.11 0.92
CA ALA A 62 -45.79 -24.62 1.32
C ALA A 62 -45.78 -23.09 1.42
N PRO A 63 -46.83 -22.37 1.05
CA PRO A 63 -46.85 -20.90 1.08
C PRO A 63 -47.11 -20.40 2.50
N GLY A 64 -46.09 -20.00 3.17
CA GLY A 64 -46.14 -19.30 4.46
C GLY A 64 -45.21 -18.09 4.38
N GLU A 65 -45.76 -16.95 4.77
CA GLU A 65 -45.06 -15.67 4.82
C GLU A 65 -43.68 -15.83 5.43
N CYS A 66 -42.63 -15.55 4.65
CA CYS A 66 -41.28 -15.35 5.18
C CYS A 66 -41.32 -14.06 5.99
N VAL A 67 -41.48 -14.20 7.29
CA VAL A 67 -41.19 -13.13 8.25
C VAL A 67 -39.66 -13.01 8.24
N TYR A 68 -39.14 -12.02 7.53
CA TYR A 68 -37.73 -11.58 7.70
C TYR A 68 -37.61 -11.13 9.16
N PRO A 69 -36.65 -11.61 9.93
CA PRO A 69 -36.36 -11.03 11.23
C PRO A 69 -36.06 -9.56 11.03
N ASP A 70 -36.78 -8.73 11.73
CA ASP A 70 -36.61 -7.29 11.82
C ASP A 70 -35.13 -7.00 12.19
N GLN A 71 -34.35 -6.45 11.26
CA GLN A 71 -32.97 -6.03 11.47
C GLN A 71 -32.92 -4.67 12.16
N SER A 72 -33.73 -4.44 13.14
CA SER A 72 -33.72 -3.27 13.99
C SER A 72 -32.94 -3.49 15.29
N GLU A 73 -31.78 -4.12 15.25
CA GLU A 73 -30.70 -3.72 16.15
C GLU A 73 -29.95 -2.57 15.45
N ALA A 74 -30.43 -1.36 15.66
CA ALA A 74 -29.70 -0.14 15.40
C ALA A 74 -28.48 -0.13 16.33
N GLY A 75 -27.43 -0.88 15.95
CA GLY A 75 -26.13 -0.73 16.52
C GLY A 75 -25.73 0.73 16.28
N THR A 76 -25.47 1.46 17.34
CA THR A 76 -24.87 2.80 17.25
C THR A 76 -23.65 2.67 16.33
N ASP A 77 -23.59 3.51 15.29
CA ASP A 77 -22.40 3.57 14.43
C ASP A 77 -21.18 3.71 15.33
N PRO A 78 -20.12 2.92 15.11
CA PRO A 78 -18.96 2.97 15.96
C PRO A 78 -18.37 4.38 15.94
N MET A 79 -18.05 4.89 17.13
CA MET A 79 -17.40 6.18 17.24
C MET A 79 -15.97 6.04 16.73
N ILE A 80 -15.63 6.78 15.68
CA ILE A 80 -14.30 6.77 15.06
C ILE A 80 -13.52 7.97 15.57
N GLU A 81 -12.40 7.69 16.22
CA GLU A 81 -11.34 8.65 16.49
C GLU A 81 -10.25 8.49 15.44
N PHE A 82 -9.64 9.57 14.95
CA PHE A 82 -8.47 9.45 14.08
C PHE A 82 -7.44 10.54 14.37
N GLY A 83 -6.17 10.19 14.11
CA GLY A 83 -5.04 11.09 14.17
C GLY A 83 -4.23 11.01 12.85
N HIS A 84 -3.52 12.08 12.53
CA HIS A 84 -2.71 12.13 11.32
C HIS A 84 -1.53 13.08 11.46
N LEU A 85 -0.44 12.78 10.77
CA LEU A 85 0.71 13.68 10.66
C LEU A 85 1.46 13.38 9.36
N THR A 86 1.97 14.42 8.73
CA THR A 86 2.93 14.34 7.63
C THR A 86 4.13 15.22 7.93
N HIS A 87 5.33 14.74 7.65
CA HIS A 87 6.59 15.44 7.88
C HIS A 87 7.54 15.25 6.71
N VAL A 88 8.27 16.31 6.33
CA VAL A 88 9.23 16.26 5.21
C VAL A 88 10.42 15.32 5.44
N GLY A 89 10.59 14.82 6.68
CA GLY A 89 11.78 14.09 7.07
C GLY A 89 12.95 15.01 7.40
N LEU A 90 14.16 14.42 7.51
CA LEU A 90 15.39 15.16 7.83
C LEU A 90 16.36 15.27 6.65
N ARG A 91 16.09 14.56 5.55
CA ARG A 91 16.96 14.48 4.37
C ARG A 91 16.35 15.09 3.12
N ARG A 92 15.02 15.13 3.02
CA ARG A 92 14.29 15.68 1.87
C ARG A 92 14.12 17.19 2.01
N GLN A 93 13.97 17.89 0.88
CA GLN A 93 13.68 19.33 0.85
C GLN A 93 12.20 19.61 0.58
N LEU A 94 11.51 18.68 -0.06
CA LEU A 94 10.09 18.75 -0.40
C LEU A 94 9.36 17.58 0.26
N ASN A 95 8.12 17.82 0.62
CA ASN A 95 7.23 16.75 1.03
C ASN A 95 6.34 16.37 -0.16
N GLU A 96 6.60 15.21 -0.74
CA GLU A 96 5.84 14.66 -1.87
C GLU A 96 4.71 13.73 -1.39
N ASP A 97 4.67 13.45 -0.08
CA ASP A 97 3.56 12.74 0.55
C ASP A 97 2.31 13.62 0.68
N THR A 98 1.17 12.99 0.68
CA THR A 98 -0.10 13.61 1.07
C THR A 98 -0.99 12.63 1.81
N TYR A 99 -1.95 13.16 2.56
CA TYR A 99 -2.96 12.35 3.23
C TYR A 99 -4.35 12.99 3.15
N TYR A 100 -5.36 12.21 3.49
CA TYR A 100 -6.72 12.66 3.71
C TYR A 100 -7.34 11.88 4.86
N GLY A 101 -8.20 12.52 5.65
CA GLY A 101 -8.98 11.89 6.71
C GLY A 101 -10.30 12.61 6.90
N ASP A 102 -11.41 11.86 6.82
CA ASP A 102 -12.76 12.38 6.96
C ASP A 102 -13.66 11.30 7.55
N GLY A 103 -14.04 11.48 8.82
CA GLY A 103 -14.89 10.53 9.55
C GLY A 103 -16.33 10.48 9.06
N GLU A 104 -16.88 11.60 8.52
CA GLU A 104 -18.23 11.63 7.96
C GLU A 104 -18.29 10.89 6.63
N LEU A 105 -17.25 11.07 5.79
CA LEU A 105 -17.11 10.31 4.55
C LEU A 105 -16.66 8.86 4.79
N GLY A 106 -16.08 8.59 5.97
CA GLY A 106 -15.49 7.30 6.30
C GLY A 106 -14.29 6.95 5.42
N LEU A 107 -13.49 7.95 5.03
CA LEU A 107 -12.37 7.77 4.11
C LEU A 107 -11.08 8.32 4.71
N TRP A 108 -10.03 7.49 4.69
CA TRP A 108 -8.66 7.87 5.02
C TRP A 108 -7.73 7.36 3.94
N LEU A 109 -6.70 8.13 3.60
CA LEU A 109 -5.68 7.71 2.64
C LEU A 109 -4.33 8.36 2.93
N VAL A 110 -3.29 7.68 2.48
CA VAL A 110 -1.92 8.17 2.34
C VAL A 110 -1.48 7.91 0.91
N ALA A 111 -0.78 8.87 0.31
CA ALA A 111 -0.20 8.74 -1.02
C ALA A 111 1.21 9.34 -0.99
N ASP A 112 2.19 8.55 -1.41
CA ASP A 112 3.60 8.89 -1.49
C ASP A 112 3.96 9.19 -2.94
N GLY A 113 4.33 10.44 -3.19
CA GLY A 113 4.59 10.95 -4.52
C GLY A 113 6.01 10.69 -4.97
N MET A 114 6.17 10.23 -6.21
CA MET A 114 7.45 9.98 -6.83
C MET A 114 7.61 10.72 -8.15
N GLY A 115 8.78 11.32 -8.36
CA GLY A 115 9.10 12.02 -9.60
C GLY A 115 10.12 13.13 -9.37
N GLY A 116 10.90 13.50 -10.35
CA GLY A 116 11.84 14.61 -10.24
C GLY A 116 11.13 15.96 -10.25
N HIS A 117 11.70 16.98 -9.56
CA HIS A 117 11.28 18.39 -9.67
C HIS A 117 9.81 18.68 -9.31
N ALA A 118 9.37 18.34 -8.11
CA ALA A 118 8.00 18.57 -7.60
C ALA A 118 6.88 17.84 -8.37
N CYS A 119 7.22 16.83 -9.17
CA CYS A 119 6.22 16.04 -9.88
C CYS A 119 5.50 15.05 -8.95
N GLY A 120 6.19 14.53 -7.92
CA GLY A 120 5.63 13.65 -6.93
C GLY A 120 4.54 14.32 -6.10
N GLU A 121 4.79 15.55 -5.59
CA GLU A 121 3.80 16.34 -4.86
C GLU A 121 2.51 16.55 -5.67
N VAL A 122 2.64 16.84 -6.97
CA VAL A 122 1.49 17.01 -7.85
C VAL A 122 0.75 15.69 -8.06
N ALA A 123 1.46 14.58 -8.21
CA ALA A 123 0.86 13.26 -8.44
C ALA A 123 0.07 12.79 -7.20
N SER A 124 0.68 12.88 -6.02
CA SER A 124 0.03 12.48 -4.76
C SER A 124 -1.18 13.37 -4.44
N ALA A 125 -1.08 14.69 -4.63
CA ALA A 125 -2.20 15.62 -4.45
C ALA A 125 -3.35 15.30 -5.41
N LEU A 126 -3.05 15.04 -6.69
CA LEU A 126 -4.04 14.73 -7.71
C LEU A 126 -4.74 13.38 -7.43
N ALA A 127 -3.99 12.38 -6.97
CA ALA A 127 -4.56 11.11 -6.51
C ALA A 127 -5.57 11.34 -5.39
N ARG A 128 -5.15 12.04 -4.32
CA ARG A 128 -6.01 12.39 -3.20
C ARG A 128 -7.29 13.10 -3.63
N GLU A 129 -7.17 14.18 -4.39
CA GLU A 129 -8.32 14.99 -4.81
C GLU A 129 -9.29 14.19 -5.67
N THR A 130 -8.77 13.35 -6.58
CA THR A 130 -9.59 12.52 -7.44
C THR A 130 -10.30 11.43 -6.65
N ILE A 131 -9.60 10.69 -5.78
CA ILE A 131 -10.21 9.65 -4.95
C ILE A 131 -11.30 10.23 -4.05
N VAL A 132 -11.03 11.34 -3.37
CA VAL A 132 -12.03 12.00 -2.51
C VAL A 132 -13.27 12.41 -3.30
N ARG A 133 -13.10 13.02 -4.47
CA ARG A 133 -14.21 13.41 -5.35
C ARG A 133 -15.04 12.22 -5.78
N GLU A 134 -14.39 11.15 -6.22
CA GLU A 134 -15.07 9.93 -6.70
C GLU A 134 -15.82 9.22 -5.57
N ILE A 135 -15.22 9.09 -4.38
CA ILE A 135 -15.89 8.51 -3.21
C ILE A 135 -17.11 9.33 -2.79
N ARG A 136 -17.03 10.66 -2.82
CA ARG A 136 -18.19 11.54 -2.56
C ARG A 136 -19.32 11.36 -3.57
N SER A 137 -19.00 10.97 -4.81
CA SER A 137 -20.00 10.66 -5.84
C SER A 137 -20.54 9.23 -5.77
N GLY A 138 -20.06 8.41 -4.80
CA GLY A 138 -20.51 7.04 -4.59
C GLY A 138 -19.73 5.98 -5.39
N THR A 139 -18.62 6.35 -6.03
CA THR A 139 -17.75 5.42 -6.75
C THR A 139 -17.09 4.44 -5.76
N PRO A 140 -17.01 3.13 -6.05
CA PRO A 140 -16.28 2.16 -5.24
C PRO A 140 -14.79 2.49 -5.13
N LEU A 141 -14.15 2.18 -3.98
CA LEU A 141 -12.79 2.58 -3.64
C LEU A 141 -11.76 2.18 -4.71
N ALA A 142 -11.75 0.92 -5.16
CA ALA A 142 -10.80 0.48 -6.19
C ALA A 142 -11.02 1.18 -7.53
N GLN A 143 -12.26 1.51 -7.88
CA GLN A 143 -12.55 2.25 -9.10
C GLN A 143 -12.11 3.71 -8.98
N ALA A 144 -12.31 4.34 -7.83
CA ALA A 144 -11.83 5.70 -7.56
C ALA A 144 -10.29 5.80 -7.73
N ILE A 145 -9.55 4.79 -7.27
CA ILE A 145 -8.09 4.70 -7.43
C ILE A 145 -7.71 4.55 -8.91
N ARG A 146 -8.43 3.74 -9.71
CA ARG A 146 -8.18 3.62 -11.16
C ARG A 146 -8.46 4.92 -11.90
N ILE A 147 -9.52 5.65 -11.53
CA ILE A 147 -9.82 6.97 -12.11
C ILE A 147 -8.71 7.96 -11.75
N ALA A 148 -8.15 7.88 -10.55
CA ALA A 148 -7.01 8.71 -10.15
C ALA A 148 -5.76 8.41 -11.01
N ASP A 149 -5.48 7.15 -11.32
CA ASP A 149 -4.39 6.76 -12.23
C ASP A 149 -4.57 7.40 -13.63
N GLU A 150 -5.76 7.26 -14.21
CA GLU A 150 -6.09 7.84 -15.51
C GLU A 150 -5.92 9.37 -15.52
N GLU A 151 -6.31 10.04 -14.43
CA GLU A 151 -6.19 11.49 -14.28
C GLU A 151 -4.72 11.92 -14.19
N ILE A 152 -3.88 11.21 -13.42
CA ILE A 152 -2.45 11.46 -13.31
C ILE A 152 -1.78 11.30 -14.67
N ILE A 153 -2.06 10.21 -15.38
CA ILE A 153 -1.54 9.98 -16.74
C ILE A 153 -1.96 11.11 -17.70
N ARG A 154 -3.22 11.54 -17.60
CA ARG A 154 -3.76 12.62 -18.44
C ARG A 154 -3.05 13.95 -18.21
N VAL A 155 -2.80 14.29 -16.94
CA VAL A 155 -2.10 15.52 -16.57
C VAL A 155 -0.62 15.44 -16.93
N SER A 156 0.06 14.30 -16.65
CA SER A 156 1.45 14.07 -17.00
C SER A 156 1.72 14.26 -18.48
N ARG A 157 0.86 13.69 -19.35
CA ARG A 157 0.97 13.86 -20.81
C ARG A 157 0.81 15.31 -21.29
N ARG A 158 0.02 16.14 -20.58
CA ARG A 158 -0.19 17.55 -20.93
C ARG A 158 0.98 18.44 -20.54
N ARG A 159 1.67 18.09 -19.44
CA ARG A 159 2.82 18.87 -18.94
C ARG A 159 4.04 18.73 -19.85
N ASN A 160 4.12 17.67 -20.64
CA ASN A 160 5.25 17.36 -21.51
C ASN A 160 6.60 17.34 -20.75
N ASP A 161 6.55 16.97 -19.46
CA ASP A 161 7.73 16.85 -18.62
C ASP A 161 8.56 15.65 -19.08
N ALA A 162 9.88 15.76 -18.93
CA ALA A 162 10.82 14.72 -19.37
C ALA A 162 10.68 13.41 -18.58
N LEU A 163 10.10 13.46 -17.37
CA LEU A 163 9.86 12.31 -16.48
C LEU A 163 8.37 12.19 -16.17
N PRO A 164 7.83 10.96 -16.15
CA PRO A 164 6.47 10.74 -15.70
C PRO A 164 6.39 11.06 -14.20
N MET A 165 5.24 11.57 -13.77
CA MET A 165 4.90 11.75 -12.37
C MET A 165 4.08 10.56 -11.89
N GLY A 166 4.33 10.10 -10.69
CA GLY A 166 3.63 8.96 -10.11
C GLY A 166 3.44 9.09 -8.62
N THR A 167 2.62 8.21 -8.07
CA THR A 167 2.42 8.12 -6.63
C THR A 167 1.98 6.72 -6.23
N THR A 168 2.34 6.30 -5.04
CA THR A 168 1.67 5.18 -4.36
C THR A 168 0.31 5.66 -3.86
N VAL A 169 -0.49 4.75 -3.38
CA VAL A 169 -1.68 5.04 -2.58
C VAL A 169 -2.01 3.86 -1.68
N VAL A 170 -2.34 4.14 -0.44
CA VAL A 170 -3.06 3.23 0.45
C VAL A 170 -4.26 3.97 1.01
N ALA A 171 -5.45 3.39 0.87
CA ALA A 171 -6.69 4.03 1.29
C ALA A 171 -7.58 3.05 2.04
N ALA A 172 -8.23 3.52 3.11
CA ALA A 172 -9.21 2.78 3.89
C ALA A 172 -10.56 3.49 3.82
N ARG A 173 -11.62 2.72 3.62
CA ARG A 173 -12.99 3.17 3.72
C ARG A 173 -13.70 2.39 4.82
N VAL A 174 -14.35 3.08 5.73
CA VAL A 174 -15.13 2.48 6.81
C VAL A 174 -16.60 2.88 6.65
N GLN A 175 -17.49 1.90 6.66
CA GLN A 175 -18.93 2.09 6.59
C GLN A 175 -19.59 1.21 7.66
N GLY A 176 -20.16 1.82 8.69
CA GLY A 176 -20.57 1.10 9.89
C GLY A 176 -19.37 0.32 10.47
N GLN A 177 -19.53 -0.96 10.70
CA GLN A 177 -18.46 -1.83 11.22
C GLN A 177 -17.60 -2.49 10.13
N ARG A 178 -17.78 -2.16 8.86
CA ARG A 178 -16.99 -2.76 7.76
C ARG A 178 -15.93 -1.81 7.27
N TYR A 179 -14.72 -2.33 7.09
CA TYR A 179 -13.67 -1.61 6.41
C TYR A 179 -13.32 -2.27 5.08
N GLU A 180 -12.91 -1.46 4.13
CA GLU A 180 -12.21 -1.84 2.90
C GLU A 180 -10.88 -1.10 2.87
N VAL A 181 -9.79 -1.79 2.55
CA VAL A 181 -8.48 -1.21 2.29
C VAL A 181 -8.09 -1.53 0.86
N ALA A 182 -7.66 -0.52 0.11
CA ALA A 182 -7.15 -0.68 -1.25
C ALA A 182 -5.82 0.04 -1.39
N TRP A 183 -4.89 -0.53 -2.18
CA TRP A 183 -3.56 0.06 -2.35
C TRP A 183 -2.94 -0.23 -3.71
N VAL A 184 -2.01 0.65 -4.09
CA VAL A 184 -1.05 0.50 -5.17
C VAL A 184 0.28 1.07 -4.69
N GLY A 185 1.34 0.28 -4.73
CA GLY A 185 2.67 0.66 -4.25
C GLY A 185 3.06 -0.06 -2.97
N ASP A 186 3.94 0.54 -2.20
CA ASP A 186 4.56 0.03 -0.98
C ASP A 186 4.21 0.84 0.29
N SER A 187 3.37 1.87 0.17
CA SER A 187 2.67 2.43 1.33
C SER A 187 1.78 1.36 1.97
N ARG A 188 1.76 1.31 3.30
CA ARG A 188 1.20 0.17 4.03
C ARG A 188 -0.05 0.49 4.82
N ALA A 189 -0.89 -0.54 4.97
CA ALA A 189 -1.98 -0.59 5.93
C ALA A 189 -1.76 -1.70 6.95
N TYR A 190 -1.98 -1.38 8.22
CA TYR A 190 -1.90 -2.32 9.33
C TYR A 190 -3.22 -2.33 10.10
N LEU A 191 -3.55 -3.49 10.64
CA LEU A 191 -4.61 -3.67 11.63
C LEU A 191 -3.98 -4.04 12.97
N TRP A 192 -4.20 -3.23 13.99
CA TRP A 192 -3.90 -3.58 15.37
C TRP A 192 -5.16 -4.10 16.05
N ARG A 193 -5.05 -5.26 16.66
CA ARG A 193 -6.14 -5.91 17.38
C ARG A 193 -5.60 -6.80 18.50
N ASP A 194 -6.17 -6.68 19.70
CA ASP A 194 -5.88 -7.56 20.83
C ASP A 194 -4.37 -7.71 21.15
N GLY A 195 -3.62 -6.62 21.03
CA GLY A 195 -2.17 -6.60 21.26
C GLY A 195 -1.33 -7.11 20.08
N ALA A 196 -1.94 -7.48 18.97
CA ALA A 196 -1.26 -7.95 17.76
C ALA A 196 -1.39 -6.96 16.60
N LEU A 197 -0.29 -6.74 15.88
CA LEU A 197 -0.24 -5.97 14.64
C LEU A 197 -0.21 -6.92 13.45
N ALA A 198 -1.06 -6.69 12.47
CA ALA A 198 -1.08 -7.42 11.21
C ALA A 198 -0.99 -6.46 10.04
N GLN A 199 -0.02 -6.63 9.14
CA GLN A 199 0.01 -5.91 7.88
C GLN A 199 -1.10 -6.44 6.99
N LEU A 200 -1.98 -5.55 6.52
CA LEU A 200 -3.11 -5.87 5.64
C LEU A 200 -2.73 -5.76 4.16
N SER A 201 -1.86 -4.82 3.83
CA SER A 201 -1.36 -4.61 2.47
C SER A 201 -0.13 -5.50 2.22
N GLN A 202 0.05 -5.91 0.98
CA GLN A 202 1.27 -6.56 0.51
C GLN A 202 1.95 -5.61 -0.48
N ASP A 203 3.20 -5.24 -0.21
CA ASP A 203 3.89 -4.22 -0.98
C ASP A 203 4.04 -4.61 -2.45
N HIS A 204 3.73 -3.70 -3.34
CA HIS A 204 4.08 -3.83 -4.75
C HIS A 204 5.54 -3.41 -4.95
N SER A 205 6.46 -4.18 -4.40
CA SER A 205 7.91 -3.92 -4.45
C SER A 205 8.68 -5.10 -5.05
N TYR A 206 9.88 -4.79 -5.54
CA TYR A 206 10.78 -5.82 -6.09
C TYR A 206 11.15 -6.87 -5.04
N VAL A 207 11.43 -6.43 -3.82
CA VAL A 207 11.83 -7.35 -2.74
C VAL A 207 10.67 -8.22 -2.28
N GLN A 208 9.45 -7.70 -2.27
CA GLN A 208 8.26 -8.49 -1.95
C GLN A 208 8.05 -9.59 -3.00
N ALA A 209 8.23 -9.29 -4.27
CA ALA A 209 8.16 -10.31 -5.34
C ALA A 209 9.21 -11.43 -5.16
N LEU A 210 10.40 -11.10 -4.63
CA LEU A 210 11.42 -12.12 -4.32
C LEU A 210 11.05 -12.94 -3.08
N VAL A 211 10.40 -12.33 -2.08
CA VAL A 211 9.88 -13.06 -0.90
C VAL A 211 8.80 -14.03 -1.32
N ASP A 212 7.86 -13.61 -2.16
CA ASP A 212 6.76 -14.46 -2.67
C ASP A 212 7.26 -15.66 -3.48
N GLN A 213 8.37 -15.49 -4.20
CA GLN A 213 9.05 -16.55 -4.93
C GLN A 213 9.90 -17.47 -4.03
N GLY A 214 10.02 -17.15 -2.74
CA GLY A 214 10.89 -17.87 -1.81
C GLY A 214 12.40 -17.63 -2.02
N ALA A 215 12.76 -16.61 -2.80
CA ALA A 215 14.15 -16.25 -3.08
C ALA A 215 14.78 -15.44 -1.92
N LEU A 216 13.97 -14.73 -1.15
CA LEU A 216 14.37 -13.98 0.04
C LEU A 216 13.44 -14.32 1.21
N THR A 217 13.96 -14.19 2.44
CA THR A 217 13.11 -14.08 3.64
C THR A 217 12.67 -12.65 3.82
N ALA A 218 11.59 -12.41 4.60
CA ALA A 218 11.15 -11.06 4.94
C ALA A 218 12.25 -10.23 5.62
N GLU A 219 13.09 -10.86 6.45
CA GLU A 219 14.22 -10.21 7.11
C GLU A 219 15.30 -9.79 6.11
N GLN A 220 15.62 -10.65 5.14
CA GLN A 220 16.57 -10.32 4.07
C GLN A 220 16.06 -9.20 3.16
N ALA A 221 14.75 -9.12 2.93
CA ALA A 221 14.15 -8.06 2.13
C ALA A 221 14.35 -6.69 2.75
N ARG A 222 14.29 -6.55 4.08
CA ARG A 222 14.49 -5.28 4.81
C ARG A 222 15.86 -4.64 4.58
N THR A 223 16.90 -5.44 4.38
CA THR A 223 18.29 -4.97 4.19
C THR A 223 18.76 -5.05 2.75
N HIS A 224 17.88 -5.42 1.82
CA HIS A 224 18.23 -5.60 0.42
C HIS A 224 18.56 -4.27 -0.26
N PRO A 225 19.57 -4.19 -1.15
CA PRO A 225 19.94 -2.94 -1.84
C PRO A 225 18.81 -2.30 -2.66
N HIS A 226 17.86 -3.13 -3.15
CA HIS A 226 16.72 -2.69 -3.95
C HIS A 226 15.40 -2.74 -3.14
N ARG A 227 15.44 -2.53 -1.82
CA ARG A 227 14.24 -2.58 -0.98
C ARG A 227 13.21 -1.51 -1.33
N ASN A 228 13.68 -0.36 -1.82
CA ASN A 228 12.85 0.79 -2.18
C ASN A 228 12.45 0.80 -3.67
N VAL A 229 12.56 -0.34 -4.38
CA VAL A 229 12.15 -0.43 -5.78
C VAL A 229 10.69 -0.82 -5.86
N VAL A 230 9.83 0.16 -6.13
CA VAL A 230 8.39 -0.01 -6.33
C VAL A 230 8.13 -0.60 -7.71
N THR A 231 7.27 -1.61 -7.79
CA THR A 231 6.92 -2.28 -9.06
C THR A 231 5.63 -1.78 -9.66
N GLN A 232 4.77 -1.11 -8.87
CA GLN A 232 3.53 -0.52 -9.32
C GLN A 232 3.27 0.81 -8.64
N ALA A 233 2.93 1.84 -9.42
CA ALA A 233 2.54 3.16 -8.95
C ALA A 233 1.53 3.79 -9.91
N LEU A 234 0.64 4.61 -9.41
CA LEU A 234 -0.30 5.40 -10.22
C LEU A 234 0.48 6.37 -11.10
N GLY A 235 0.03 6.56 -12.32
CA GLY A 235 0.63 7.48 -13.28
C GLY A 235 1.84 6.94 -14.04
N VAL A 236 2.46 5.84 -13.56
CA VAL A 236 3.69 5.24 -14.11
C VAL A 236 3.46 3.83 -14.64
N THR A 237 2.70 3.02 -13.92
CA THR A 237 2.39 1.66 -14.35
C THR A 237 1.46 1.69 -15.57
N ASP A 238 1.71 0.82 -16.55
CA ASP A 238 0.80 0.68 -17.69
C ASP A 238 -0.61 0.33 -17.14
N PRO A 239 -1.66 1.08 -17.51
CA PRO A 239 -3.02 0.85 -17.02
C PRO A 239 -3.55 -0.57 -17.25
N ALA A 240 -3.06 -1.26 -18.31
CA ALA A 240 -3.41 -2.66 -18.57
C ALA A 240 -2.81 -3.63 -17.54
N HIS A 241 -1.77 -3.23 -16.82
CA HIS A 241 -1.05 -4.02 -15.83
C HIS A 241 -1.22 -3.49 -14.40
N LEU A 242 -1.88 -2.35 -14.22
CA LEU A 242 -2.14 -1.77 -12.91
C LEU A 242 -3.05 -2.69 -12.09
N ASN A 243 -2.54 -3.21 -10.99
CA ASN A 243 -3.30 -4.00 -10.04
C ASN A 243 -3.63 -3.15 -8.81
N VAL A 244 -4.90 -2.81 -8.63
CA VAL A 244 -5.39 -2.24 -7.36
C VAL A 244 -5.71 -3.39 -6.44
N SER A 245 -4.84 -3.66 -5.49
CA SER A 245 -5.01 -4.71 -4.49
C SER A 245 -6.01 -4.26 -3.42
N MET A 246 -6.78 -5.20 -2.89
CA MET A 246 -7.81 -4.92 -1.89
C MET A 246 -7.91 -6.00 -0.83
N THR A 247 -8.30 -5.58 0.38
CA THR A 247 -8.76 -6.45 1.45
C THR A 247 -9.95 -5.78 2.16
N ALA A 248 -10.75 -6.57 2.85
CA ALA A 248 -11.89 -6.07 3.62
C ALA A 248 -12.06 -6.88 4.90
N GLY A 249 -12.70 -6.26 5.89
CA GLY A 249 -12.95 -6.91 7.18
C GLY A 249 -13.93 -6.12 8.03
N GLU A 250 -13.98 -6.49 9.30
CA GLU A 250 -14.77 -5.79 10.31
C GLU A 250 -13.87 -4.98 11.22
N LEU A 251 -14.25 -3.74 11.49
CA LEU A 251 -13.63 -2.85 12.45
C LEU A 251 -14.51 -2.78 13.70
N ARG A 252 -14.05 -3.39 14.77
CA ARG A 252 -14.78 -3.47 16.04
C ARG A 252 -14.17 -2.54 17.08
N PRO A 253 -14.90 -2.17 18.15
CA PRO A 253 -14.33 -1.40 19.25
C PRO A 253 -13.01 -1.98 19.76
N GLY A 254 -12.02 -1.11 19.98
CA GLY A 254 -10.68 -1.48 20.36
C GLY A 254 -9.73 -1.83 19.21
N MET A 255 -10.22 -1.98 17.96
CA MET A 255 -9.35 -2.17 16.79
C MET A 255 -8.88 -0.83 16.22
N GLN A 256 -7.72 -0.86 15.57
CA GLN A 256 -7.12 0.33 14.96
C GLN A 256 -6.57 -0.02 13.57
N LEU A 257 -6.78 0.89 12.61
CA LEU A 257 -6.18 0.83 11.27
C LEU A 257 -5.12 1.93 11.18
N LEU A 258 -3.88 1.56 10.85
CA LEU A 258 -2.81 2.51 10.55
C LEU A 258 -2.52 2.46 9.05
N LEU A 259 -2.51 3.62 8.41
CA LEU A 259 -2.05 3.83 7.04
C LEU A 259 -0.78 4.66 7.09
N CYS A 260 0.26 4.30 6.35
CA CYS A 260 1.52 5.05 6.35
C CYS A 260 2.28 4.93 5.03
N SER A 261 3.11 5.93 4.74
CA SER A 261 4.14 5.86 3.71
C SER A 261 5.34 5.01 4.17
N ASP A 262 6.24 4.69 3.25
CA ASP A 262 7.42 3.88 3.51
C ASP A 262 8.41 4.56 4.47
N GLY A 263 8.47 5.90 4.50
CA GLY A 263 9.32 6.64 5.43
C GLY A 263 9.03 6.39 6.90
N LEU A 264 7.83 5.88 7.26
CA LEU A 264 7.58 5.37 8.60
C LEU A 264 8.23 3.99 8.79
N THR A 265 7.96 3.06 7.88
CA THR A 265 8.32 1.63 8.03
C THR A 265 9.76 1.32 7.68
N GLU A 266 10.48 2.24 7.05
CA GLU A 266 11.92 2.17 6.87
C GLU A 266 12.68 2.40 8.19
N GLU A 267 12.16 3.25 9.05
CA GLU A 267 12.82 3.69 10.29
C GLU A 267 12.21 3.04 11.55
N VAL A 268 10.94 2.61 11.51
CA VAL A 268 10.21 2.05 12.64
C VAL A 268 9.77 0.63 12.32
N ASP A 269 10.19 -0.33 13.14
CA ASP A 269 9.80 -1.73 12.97
C ASP A 269 8.37 -2.01 13.49
N ASP A 270 7.80 -3.15 13.04
CA ASP A 270 6.44 -3.55 13.36
C ASP A 270 6.23 -3.74 14.88
N GLY A 271 7.26 -4.14 15.64
CA GLY A 271 7.21 -4.28 17.09
C GLY A 271 7.00 -2.93 17.76
N ARG A 272 7.77 -1.92 17.34
CA ARG A 272 7.63 -0.55 17.87
C ARG A 272 6.27 0.06 17.48
N ILE A 273 5.77 -0.22 16.26
CA ILE A 273 4.43 0.21 15.86
C ILE A 273 3.39 -0.44 16.77
N ALA A 274 3.47 -1.77 16.99
CA ALA A 274 2.54 -2.50 17.84
C ALA A 274 2.51 -1.97 19.27
N ASP A 275 3.69 -1.72 19.86
CA ASP A 275 3.83 -1.19 21.22
C ASP A 275 3.20 0.21 21.35
N THR A 276 3.41 1.07 20.34
CA THR A 276 2.83 2.42 20.33
C THR A 276 1.31 2.37 20.25
N LEU A 277 0.75 1.54 19.37
CA LEU A 277 -0.70 1.40 19.22
C LEU A 277 -1.35 0.69 20.42
N GLY A 278 -0.59 -0.12 21.15
CA GLY A 278 -1.03 -0.80 22.36
C GLY A 278 -1.08 0.09 23.63
N GLY A 279 -0.58 1.31 23.54
CA GLY A 279 -0.62 2.28 24.64
C GLY A 279 -2.06 2.62 25.04
N GLN A 280 -2.42 2.39 26.32
CA GLN A 280 -3.81 2.52 26.77
C GLN A 280 -4.26 3.97 27.02
N ASP A 281 -3.33 4.90 27.21
CA ASP A 281 -3.61 6.28 27.66
C ASP A 281 -3.37 7.33 26.55
N CYS A 282 -3.06 6.92 25.32
CA CYS A 282 -2.78 7.83 24.22
C CYS A 282 -3.97 7.96 23.26
N SER A 283 -4.30 9.17 22.87
CA SER A 283 -5.22 9.45 21.76
C SER A 283 -4.63 8.93 20.43
N ALA A 284 -5.48 8.81 19.40
CA ALA A 284 -5.01 8.45 18.06
C ALA A 284 -3.96 9.44 17.53
N GLN A 285 -4.11 10.74 17.84
CA GLN A 285 -3.15 11.76 17.45
C GLN A 285 -1.80 11.59 18.15
N GLU A 286 -1.78 11.37 19.48
CA GLU A 286 -0.54 11.17 20.24
C GLU A 286 0.22 9.92 19.80
N CYS A 287 -0.50 8.85 19.40
CA CYS A 287 0.12 7.68 18.81
C CYS A 287 0.82 8.01 17.48
N VAL A 288 0.17 8.75 16.60
CA VAL A 288 0.76 9.18 15.32
C VAL A 288 1.95 10.10 15.54
N ASP A 289 1.84 11.08 16.45
CA ASP A 289 2.95 11.98 16.80
C ASP A 289 4.17 11.18 17.29
N THR A 290 3.94 10.17 18.14
CA THR A 290 4.99 9.27 18.65
C THR A 290 5.64 8.45 17.55
N LEU A 291 4.85 7.91 16.61
CA LEU A 291 5.37 7.11 15.49
C LEU A 291 6.23 7.96 14.55
N VAL A 292 5.74 9.15 14.18
CA VAL A 292 6.50 10.06 13.31
C VAL A 292 7.77 10.56 14.00
N ALA A 293 7.70 10.90 15.29
CA ALA A 293 8.90 11.26 16.07
C ALA A 293 9.92 10.10 16.07
N ALA A 294 9.47 8.86 16.27
CA ALA A 294 10.34 7.69 16.24
C ALA A 294 11.01 7.50 14.85
N ALA A 295 10.28 7.76 13.75
CA ALA A 295 10.87 7.71 12.41
C ALA A 295 11.93 8.81 12.20
N LEU A 296 11.69 10.01 12.70
CA LEU A 296 12.68 11.09 12.65
C LEU A 296 13.92 10.75 13.49
N ASP A 297 13.75 10.18 14.67
CA ASP A 297 14.85 9.72 15.54
C ASP A 297 15.63 8.57 14.89
N GLY A 298 14.97 7.72 14.10
CA GLY A 298 15.59 6.63 13.32
C GLY A 298 16.48 7.11 12.19
N GLY A 299 16.26 8.35 11.70
CA GLY A 299 17.05 8.94 10.62
C GLY A 299 16.27 9.88 9.74
N GLY A 300 14.95 9.72 9.65
CA GLY A 300 14.05 10.56 8.86
C GLY A 300 14.52 10.68 7.41
N SER A 301 14.88 9.55 6.81
CA SER A 301 15.53 9.48 5.49
C SER A 301 14.60 9.92 4.36
N ASP A 302 13.30 9.77 4.54
CA ASP A 302 12.26 10.17 3.58
C ASP A 302 11.17 11.03 4.20
N ASN A 303 10.18 11.42 3.40
CA ASN A 303 8.92 11.98 3.86
C ASN A 303 8.20 10.92 4.73
N VAL A 304 7.59 11.34 5.82
CA VAL A 304 6.94 10.44 6.77
C VAL A 304 5.50 10.86 6.94
N THR A 305 4.58 9.99 6.57
CA THR A 305 3.15 10.25 6.69
C THR A 305 2.44 9.07 7.34
N ALA A 306 1.62 9.36 8.34
CA ALA A 306 0.82 8.36 9.04
C ALA A 306 -0.60 8.87 9.30
N VAL A 307 -1.58 7.98 9.19
CA VAL A 307 -2.98 8.19 9.55
C VAL A 307 -3.44 6.99 10.36
N LEU A 308 -3.91 7.24 11.58
CA LEU A 308 -4.43 6.21 12.48
C LEU A 308 -5.93 6.41 12.66
N VAL A 309 -6.69 5.34 12.47
CA VAL A 309 -8.14 5.28 12.63
C VAL A 309 -8.45 4.28 13.75
N ARG A 310 -9.07 4.75 14.82
CA ARG A 310 -9.41 3.94 15.99
C ARG A 310 -10.92 3.82 16.12
N CYS A 311 -11.41 2.60 16.28
CA CYS A 311 -12.80 2.31 16.62
C CYS A 311 -12.94 2.30 18.15
N GLN A 312 -13.78 3.18 18.70
CA GLN A 312 -14.08 3.27 20.12
C GLN A 312 -15.35 2.53 20.48
#